data_966e7083e114cac2bd2242d615ebdf7d
#
_entry.id   966e7083e114cac2bd2242d615ebdf7d
#
_cell.length_a   1.000
_cell.length_b   1.000
_cell.length_c   1.000
_cell.angle_alpha   90.00
_cell.angle_beta   90.00
_cell.angle_gamma   90.00
#
_symmetry.space_group_name_H-M   'P 1'
#
loop_
_entity.id
_entity.type
_entity.pdbx_description
1 polymer ?
#
loop_
_entity_poly.entity_id
_entity_poly.type
_entity_poly.pdbx_seq_one_letter_code
_entity_poly.pdbx_strand_id
1 'polypeptide(L)'
;NAHRRQRQMCIRDSPYPTPKNLNYWWTFGGILTFCLVTQIITGLVLAMHYVADADLAFASVEHIMRDVNYGWLLRYIHANGASLFFMAVYIHMARSLFYGSYKEPRELIWIIGVFIFLLMIATAFMGYVLPWGQMSFWGATVITNLFSAIPLVGESVTNWLWGGYAVGSPLLTRFFTLHYLMPFLIFALVILHVWALHVPGNNN
;
A
#
# COMPACT_ATOMS: atom_id res chain seq x y z
N ASN A 1 -7.99 41.06 -21.26
CA ASN A 1 -6.75 40.29 -21.57
C ASN A 1 -5.61 40.53 -20.55
N ALA A 2 -5.53 41.70 -19.89
CA ALA A 2 -4.52 41.98 -18.86
C ALA A 2 -4.74 41.12 -17.58
N HIS A 3 -5.99 41.00 -17.11
CA HIS A 3 -6.33 40.15 -15.94
C HIS A 3 -6.04 38.67 -16.14
N ARG A 4 -6.16 38.16 -17.37
CA ARG A 4 -5.78 36.76 -17.68
C ARG A 4 -4.26 36.58 -17.67
N ARG A 5 -3.51 37.53 -18.17
CA ARG A 5 -2.03 37.51 -18.13
C ARG A 5 -1.49 37.66 -16.71
N GLN A 6 -2.12 38.52 -15.91
CA GLN A 6 -1.72 38.71 -14.50
C GLN A 6 -2.01 37.46 -13.65
N ARG A 7 -3.15 36.77 -13.87
CA ARG A 7 -3.40 35.44 -13.25
C ARG A 7 -2.39 34.39 -13.72
N GLN A 8 -2.01 34.37 -14.98
CA GLN A 8 -1.00 33.44 -15.49
C GLN A 8 0.41 33.76 -14.98
N MET A 9 0.75 35.04 -14.77
CA MET A 9 2.01 35.45 -14.17
C MET A 9 2.08 35.09 -12.67
N CYS A 10 1.02 35.35 -11.90
CA CYS A 10 0.97 34.92 -10.49
C CYS A 10 1.01 33.40 -10.29
N ILE A 11 0.49 32.62 -11.23
CA ILE A 11 0.57 31.15 -11.24
C ILE A 11 2.00 30.67 -11.57
N ARG A 12 2.77 31.48 -12.30
CA ARG A 12 4.12 31.14 -12.74
C ARG A 12 5.19 31.41 -11.67
N ASP A 13 4.93 32.37 -10.78
CA ASP A 13 5.87 32.77 -9.72
C ASP A 13 5.59 32.11 -8.37
N SER A 14 4.45 31.42 -8.22
CA SER A 14 4.13 30.60 -7.06
C SER A 14 4.32 29.13 -7.43
N PRO A 15 5.24 28.41 -6.77
CA PRO A 15 5.57 27.02 -7.13
C PRO A 15 4.38 26.06 -7.00
N TYR A 16 3.36 26.40 -6.22
CA TYR A 16 2.09 25.66 -6.13
C TYR A 16 1.00 26.49 -5.48
N PRO A 17 -0.16 26.74 -6.15
CA PRO A 17 -1.26 27.48 -5.55
C PRO A 17 -1.93 26.66 -4.45
N THR A 18 -1.67 27.03 -3.20
CA THR A 18 -2.33 26.41 -2.04
C THR A 18 -3.55 27.23 -1.62
N PRO A 19 -4.65 26.58 -1.22
CA PRO A 19 -5.81 27.25 -0.65
C PRO A 19 -5.46 28.00 0.64
N LYS A 20 -6.06 29.18 0.87
CA LYS A 20 -5.82 29.98 2.07
C LYS A 20 -6.32 29.34 3.37
N ASN A 21 -7.27 28.41 3.28
CA ASN A 21 -7.89 27.68 4.39
C ASN A 21 -7.31 26.27 4.56
N LEU A 22 -6.07 26.04 4.12
CA LEU A 22 -5.37 24.79 4.29
C LEU A 22 -5.26 24.43 5.78
N ASN A 23 -5.59 23.19 6.15
CA ASN A 23 -5.50 22.66 7.51
C ASN A 23 -4.81 21.28 7.51
N TYR A 24 -4.60 20.69 8.68
CA TYR A 24 -3.90 19.42 8.83
C TYR A 24 -4.55 18.24 8.08
N TRP A 25 -5.85 18.29 7.79
CA TRP A 25 -6.53 17.25 7.02
C TRP A 25 -5.99 17.11 5.58
N TRP A 26 -5.33 18.14 5.07
CA TRP A 26 -4.71 18.14 3.75
C TRP A 26 -3.34 17.47 3.73
N THR A 27 -2.69 17.34 4.88
CA THR A 27 -1.34 16.77 4.97
C THR A 27 -1.31 15.25 4.88
N PHE A 28 -2.45 14.58 5.00
CA PHE A 28 -2.52 13.11 5.00
C PHE A 28 -2.01 12.48 3.69
N GLY A 29 -2.16 13.13 2.54
CA GLY A 29 -1.53 12.67 1.30
C GLY A 29 0.00 12.65 1.37
N GLY A 30 0.61 13.67 1.97
CA GLY A 30 2.06 13.72 2.22
C GLY A 30 2.52 12.67 3.24
N ILE A 31 1.75 12.48 4.33
CA ILE A 31 2.00 11.44 5.34
C ILE A 31 1.97 10.05 4.68
N LEU A 32 0.99 9.78 3.80
CA LEU A 32 0.89 8.52 3.08
C LEU A 32 2.11 8.29 2.16
N THR A 33 2.59 9.33 1.49
CA THR A 33 3.82 9.24 0.67
C THR A 33 5.02 8.90 1.54
N PHE A 34 5.17 9.54 2.70
CA PHE A 34 6.23 9.23 3.66
C PHE A 34 6.12 7.78 4.17
N CYS A 35 4.92 7.32 4.52
CA CYS A 35 4.68 5.94 4.92
C CYS A 35 5.08 4.96 3.81
N LEU A 36 4.68 5.21 2.55
CA LEU A 36 5.02 4.35 1.42
C LEU A 36 6.54 4.22 1.24
N VAL A 37 7.26 5.35 1.24
CA VAL A 37 8.73 5.35 1.12
C VAL A 37 9.37 4.58 2.27
N THR A 38 8.90 4.79 3.50
CA THR A 38 9.39 4.07 4.69
C THR A 38 9.15 2.56 4.57
N GLN A 39 7.94 2.15 4.11
CA GLN A 39 7.63 0.73 3.90
C GLN A 39 8.51 0.10 2.83
N ILE A 40 8.77 0.79 1.72
CA ILE A 40 9.64 0.29 0.65
C ILE A 40 11.07 0.13 1.18
N ILE A 41 11.65 1.15 1.82
CA ILE A 41 13.02 1.09 2.32
C ILE A 41 13.20 -0.01 3.36
N THR A 42 12.33 -0.06 4.36
CA THR A 42 12.40 -1.10 5.40
C THR A 42 12.16 -2.50 4.84
N GLY A 43 11.21 -2.64 3.89
CA GLY A 43 10.93 -3.90 3.22
C GLY A 43 12.09 -4.41 2.38
N LEU A 44 12.79 -3.54 1.65
CA LEU A 44 14.01 -3.90 0.90
C LEU A 44 15.10 -4.46 1.82
N VAL A 45 15.34 -3.83 2.96
CA VAL A 45 16.35 -4.31 3.92
C VAL A 45 15.92 -5.64 4.55
N LEU A 46 14.66 -5.78 4.94
CA LEU A 46 14.14 -7.05 5.48
C LEU A 46 14.22 -8.19 4.47
N ALA A 47 13.96 -7.91 3.19
CA ALA A 47 14.04 -8.91 2.12
C ALA A 47 15.46 -9.46 1.89
N MET A 48 16.51 -8.74 2.29
CA MET A 48 17.90 -9.22 2.21
C MET A 48 18.18 -10.37 3.19
N HIS A 49 17.35 -10.55 4.22
CA HIS A 49 17.54 -11.52 5.28
C HIS A 49 16.43 -12.58 5.37
N TYR A 50 15.30 -12.32 4.71
CA TYR A 50 14.12 -13.17 4.76
C TYR A 50 14.22 -14.36 3.78
N VAL A 51 13.74 -15.52 4.22
CA VAL A 51 13.70 -16.75 3.40
C VAL A 51 12.24 -17.18 3.21
N ALA A 52 11.77 -17.19 1.96
CA ALA A 52 10.39 -17.54 1.60
C ALA A 52 10.18 -19.06 1.47
N ASP A 53 10.35 -19.78 2.56
CA ASP A 53 10.18 -21.23 2.66
C ASP A 53 9.41 -21.57 3.94
N ALA A 54 8.48 -22.52 3.88
CA ALA A 54 7.59 -22.84 5.00
C ALA A 54 8.33 -23.34 6.26
N ASP A 55 9.48 -23.99 6.09
CA ASP A 55 10.28 -24.49 7.21
C ASP A 55 11.26 -23.44 7.75
N LEU A 56 11.63 -22.45 6.94
CA LEU A 56 12.68 -21.48 7.26
C LEU A 56 12.17 -20.06 7.51
N ALA A 57 10.98 -19.71 7.03
CA ALA A 57 10.47 -18.35 7.08
C ALA A 57 10.40 -17.78 8.50
N PHE A 58 9.82 -18.55 9.44
CA PHE A 58 9.71 -18.12 10.83
C PHE A 58 11.09 -17.92 11.46
N ALA A 59 12.00 -18.89 11.26
CA ALA A 59 13.37 -18.81 11.77
C ALA A 59 14.15 -17.63 11.16
N SER A 60 13.92 -17.29 9.88
CA SER A 60 14.56 -16.13 9.25
C SER A 60 14.07 -14.80 9.86
N VAL A 61 12.79 -14.70 10.23
CA VAL A 61 12.27 -13.53 10.96
C VAL A 61 12.83 -13.45 12.38
N GLU A 62 12.95 -14.56 13.09
CA GLU A 62 13.61 -14.61 14.41
C GLU A 62 15.09 -14.20 14.32
N HIS A 63 15.81 -14.65 13.29
CA HIS A 63 17.18 -14.22 13.01
C HIS A 63 17.25 -12.70 12.78
N ILE A 64 16.35 -12.12 11.98
CA ILE A 64 16.27 -10.67 11.79
C ILE A 64 16.09 -9.96 13.14
N MET A 65 15.20 -10.48 13.98
CA MET A 65 14.84 -9.85 15.25
C MET A 65 15.96 -9.92 16.30
N ARG A 66 16.80 -10.96 16.29
CA ARG A 66 17.75 -11.25 17.37
C ARG A 66 19.21 -11.00 16.98
N ASP A 67 19.58 -11.35 15.74
CA ASP A 67 20.99 -11.44 15.36
C ASP A 67 21.43 -10.32 14.41
N VAL A 68 20.50 -9.75 13.62
CA VAL A 68 20.81 -8.64 12.71
C VAL A 68 20.84 -7.33 13.49
N ASN A 69 21.91 -6.55 13.33
CA ASN A 69 22.05 -5.25 13.97
C ASN A 69 20.89 -4.32 13.57
N TYR A 70 20.13 -3.83 14.58
CA TYR A 70 18.90 -3.04 14.40
C TYR A 70 17.78 -3.74 13.61
N GLY A 71 17.88 -5.05 13.36
CA GLY A 71 16.87 -5.81 12.65
C GLY A 71 15.50 -5.78 13.32
N TRP A 72 15.46 -5.85 14.66
CA TRP A 72 14.23 -5.67 15.46
C TRP A 72 13.57 -4.31 15.19
N LEU A 73 14.34 -3.25 15.09
CA LEU A 73 13.81 -1.90 14.83
C LEU A 73 13.20 -1.81 13.42
N LEU A 74 13.92 -2.30 12.41
CA LEU A 74 13.43 -2.34 11.03
C LEU A 74 12.15 -3.18 10.91
N ARG A 75 12.13 -4.34 11.58
CA ARG A 75 10.94 -5.22 11.59
C ARG A 75 9.72 -4.53 12.22
N TYR A 76 9.92 -3.83 13.36
CA TYR A 76 8.83 -3.10 14.01
C TYR A 76 8.39 -1.87 13.23
N ILE A 77 9.31 -1.10 12.65
CA ILE A 77 8.95 0.03 11.78
C ILE A 77 8.12 -0.46 10.60
N HIS A 78 8.51 -1.58 9.99
CA HIS A 78 7.77 -2.15 8.86
C HIS A 78 6.38 -2.63 9.28
N ALA A 79 6.27 -3.47 10.29
CA ALA A 79 5.00 -4.05 10.71
C ALA A 79 4.02 -3.02 11.31
N ASN A 80 4.48 -2.16 12.24
CA ASN A 80 3.64 -1.14 12.85
C ASN A 80 3.43 0.04 11.91
N GLY A 81 4.42 0.33 11.06
CA GLY A 81 4.28 1.33 10.00
C GLY A 81 3.18 1.00 9.00
N ALA A 82 2.94 -0.29 8.70
CA ALA A 82 1.81 -0.72 7.90
C ALA A 82 0.47 -0.35 8.58
N SER A 83 0.34 -0.55 9.90
CA SER A 83 -0.86 -0.14 10.64
C SER A 83 -1.07 1.38 10.61
N LEU A 84 0.00 2.16 10.82
CA LEU A 84 -0.05 3.62 10.68
C LEU A 84 -0.46 4.05 9.28
N PHE A 85 0.03 3.36 8.25
CA PHE A 85 -0.30 3.63 6.86
C PHE A 85 -1.81 3.45 6.61
N PHE A 86 -2.43 2.37 7.13
CA PHE A 86 -3.88 2.15 7.04
C PHE A 86 -4.68 3.20 7.82
N MET A 87 -4.25 3.57 9.03
CA MET A 87 -4.90 4.66 9.77
C MET A 87 -4.90 5.97 8.97
N ALA A 88 -3.75 6.31 8.39
CA ALA A 88 -3.61 7.52 7.59
C ALA A 88 -4.47 7.48 6.32
N VAL A 89 -4.56 6.34 5.61
CA VAL A 89 -5.38 6.21 4.41
C VAL A 89 -6.87 6.30 4.71
N TYR A 90 -7.34 5.74 5.82
CA TYR A 90 -8.75 5.88 6.22
C TYR A 90 -9.11 7.34 6.49
N ILE A 91 -8.24 8.09 7.15
CA ILE A 91 -8.44 9.52 7.36
C ILE A 91 -8.41 10.29 6.02
N HIS A 92 -7.48 9.96 5.14
CA HIS A 92 -7.37 10.53 3.81
C HIS A 92 -8.65 10.30 2.96
N MET A 93 -9.19 9.07 2.99
CA MET A 93 -10.43 8.73 2.31
C MET A 93 -11.64 9.42 2.94
N ALA A 94 -11.74 9.39 4.27
CA ALA A 94 -12.84 10.04 5.01
C ALA A 94 -12.89 11.55 4.71
N ARG A 95 -11.72 12.22 4.67
CA ARG A 95 -11.61 13.62 4.27
C ARG A 95 -12.12 13.84 2.85
N SER A 96 -11.75 12.95 1.91
CA SER A 96 -12.18 13.07 0.51
C SER A 96 -13.70 12.90 0.37
N LEU A 97 -14.30 12.01 1.15
CA LEU A 97 -15.76 11.85 1.21
C LEU A 97 -16.44 13.08 1.82
N PHE A 98 -15.91 13.58 2.94
CA PHE A 98 -16.49 14.73 3.64
C PHE A 98 -16.52 15.99 2.76
N TYR A 99 -15.43 16.27 2.04
CA TYR A 99 -15.33 17.43 1.15
C TYR A 99 -15.89 17.18 -0.26
N GLY A 100 -16.45 16.02 -0.55
CA GLY A 100 -16.96 15.67 -1.88
C GLY A 100 -15.90 15.63 -2.97
N SER A 101 -14.65 15.32 -2.61
CA SER A 101 -13.50 15.31 -3.53
C SER A 101 -13.53 14.15 -4.54
N TYR A 102 -14.55 13.31 -4.50
CA TYR A 102 -14.82 12.24 -5.46
C TYR A 102 -15.73 12.70 -6.64
N LYS A 103 -16.30 13.92 -6.54
CA LYS A 103 -17.20 14.48 -7.54
C LYS A 103 -16.41 15.19 -8.65
N GLU A 104 -17.08 15.44 -9.77
CA GLU A 104 -16.56 16.18 -10.90
C GLU A 104 -15.84 17.47 -10.45
N PRO A 105 -14.66 17.77 -11.00
CA PRO A 105 -13.89 17.08 -12.05
C PRO A 105 -12.80 16.13 -11.48
N ARG A 106 -13.02 15.47 -10.33
CA ARG A 106 -12.00 14.71 -9.58
C ARG A 106 -12.24 13.21 -9.54
N GLU A 107 -13.15 12.68 -10.35
CA GLU A 107 -13.52 11.26 -10.39
C GLU A 107 -12.32 10.37 -10.68
N LEU A 108 -11.46 10.79 -11.63
CA LEU A 108 -10.25 10.03 -11.97
C LEU A 108 -9.29 9.90 -10.78
N ILE A 109 -9.13 10.97 -10.01
CA ILE A 109 -8.30 10.96 -8.79
C ILE A 109 -8.85 9.93 -7.80
N TRP A 110 -10.16 9.94 -7.60
CA TRP A 110 -10.84 9.01 -6.70
C TRP A 110 -10.69 7.56 -7.16
N ILE A 111 -10.91 7.28 -8.43
CA ILE A 111 -10.80 5.93 -9.01
C ILE A 111 -9.37 5.40 -8.84
N ILE A 112 -8.34 6.18 -9.18
CA ILE A 112 -6.93 5.78 -8.97
C ILE A 112 -6.68 5.51 -7.48
N GLY A 113 -7.19 6.38 -6.60
CA GLY A 113 -7.08 6.20 -5.14
C GLY A 113 -7.70 4.89 -4.64
N VAL A 114 -8.86 4.49 -5.18
CA VAL A 114 -9.51 3.21 -4.85
C VAL A 114 -8.64 2.03 -5.31
N PHE A 115 -8.06 2.08 -6.51
CA PHE A 115 -7.13 1.04 -6.97
C PHE A 115 -5.89 0.94 -6.09
N ILE A 116 -5.29 2.06 -5.70
CA ILE A 116 -4.17 2.10 -4.75
C ILE A 116 -4.58 1.42 -3.44
N PHE A 117 -5.75 1.75 -2.90
CA PHE A 117 -6.25 1.17 -1.64
C PHE A 117 -6.43 -0.35 -1.73
N LEU A 118 -7.00 -0.86 -2.81
CA LEU A 118 -7.16 -2.31 -3.02
C LEU A 118 -5.81 -3.02 -3.12
N LEU A 119 -4.83 -2.43 -3.82
CA LEU A 119 -3.48 -2.96 -3.88
C LEU A 119 -2.77 -2.90 -2.52
N MET A 120 -3.02 -1.87 -1.71
CA MET A 120 -2.51 -1.79 -0.34
C MET A 120 -3.05 -2.93 0.53
N ILE A 121 -4.36 -3.24 0.46
CA ILE A 121 -4.97 -4.35 1.19
C ILE A 121 -4.31 -5.67 0.79
N ALA A 122 -4.18 -5.93 -0.51
CA ALA A 122 -3.54 -7.14 -1.02
C ALA A 122 -2.07 -7.23 -0.57
N THR A 123 -1.31 -6.12 -0.68
CA THR A 123 0.09 -6.05 -0.25
C THR A 123 0.22 -6.35 1.24
N ALA A 124 -0.57 -5.70 2.08
CA ALA A 124 -0.51 -5.89 3.53
C ALA A 124 -0.89 -7.30 3.95
N PHE A 125 -1.92 -7.87 3.33
CA PHE A 125 -2.31 -9.26 3.58
C PHE A 125 -1.18 -10.23 3.25
N MET A 126 -0.60 -10.13 2.06
CA MET A 126 0.53 -10.97 1.68
C MET A 126 1.71 -10.81 2.64
N GLY A 127 2.03 -9.55 3.04
CA GLY A 127 3.09 -9.26 4.01
C GLY A 127 2.85 -9.86 5.39
N TYR A 128 1.59 -9.89 5.84
CA TYR A 128 1.21 -10.52 7.11
C TYR A 128 1.39 -12.04 7.11
N VAL A 129 1.28 -12.67 5.94
CA VAL A 129 1.49 -14.11 5.77
C VAL A 129 2.97 -14.48 5.87
N LEU A 130 3.92 -13.61 5.48
CA LEU A 130 5.35 -13.94 5.36
C LEU A 130 6.02 -14.46 6.63
N PRO A 131 5.71 -14.01 7.86
CA PRO A 131 6.31 -14.56 9.06
C PRO A 131 6.01 -16.04 9.30
N TRP A 132 5.00 -16.58 8.66
CA TRP A 132 4.60 -17.98 8.68
C TRP A 132 4.36 -18.57 10.07
N GLY A 133 3.95 -17.71 11.02
CA GLY A 133 3.45 -18.13 12.32
C GLY A 133 2.01 -18.65 12.24
N GLN A 134 1.44 -19.06 13.37
CA GLN A 134 0.09 -19.62 13.44
C GLN A 134 -0.97 -18.70 12.80
N MET A 135 -0.96 -17.42 13.13
CA MET A 135 -1.92 -16.45 12.57
C MET A 135 -1.69 -16.23 11.06
N SER A 136 -0.44 -16.25 10.61
CA SER A 136 -0.11 -16.14 9.18
C SER A 136 -0.64 -17.33 8.39
N PHE A 137 -0.38 -18.54 8.88
CA PHE A 137 -0.82 -19.79 8.26
C PHE A 137 -2.34 -19.89 8.18
N TRP A 138 -3.03 -19.69 9.28
CA TRP A 138 -4.50 -19.77 9.29
C TRP A 138 -5.15 -18.59 8.55
N GLY A 139 -4.58 -17.41 8.64
CA GLY A 139 -5.02 -16.25 7.83
C GLY A 139 -4.88 -16.54 6.33
N ALA A 140 -3.74 -17.09 5.90
CA ALA A 140 -3.55 -17.49 4.50
C ALA A 140 -4.58 -18.55 4.09
N THR A 141 -4.75 -19.60 4.89
CA THR A 141 -5.68 -20.70 4.61
C THR A 141 -7.12 -20.17 4.43
N VAL A 142 -7.61 -19.39 5.37
CA VAL A 142 -9.00 -18.90 5.35
C VAL A 142 -9.23 -17.92 4.20
N ILE A 143 -8.38 -16.91 4.06
CA ILE A 143 -8.59 -15.85 3.07
C ILE A 143 -8.40 -16.39 1.64
N THR A 144 -7.41 -17.24 1.40
CA THR A 144 -7.22 -17.79 0.06
C THR A 144 -8.26 -18.84 -0.30
N ASN A 145 -8.80 -19.56 0.69
CA ASN A 145 -9.90 -20.50 0.45
C ASN A 145 -11.21 -19.79 0.04
N LEU A 146 -11.39 -18.50 0.33
CA LEU A 146 -12.56 -17.74 -0.17
C LEU A 146 -12.64 -17.72 -1.70
N PHE A 147 -11.52 -17.86 -2.41
CA PHE A 147 -11.53 -17.96 -3.87
C PHE A 147 -12.24 -19.22 -4.36
N SER A 148 -12.29 -20.30 -3.57
CA SER A 148 -13.01 -21.53 -3.93
C SER A 148 -14.52 -21.32 -4.11
N ALA A 149 -15.08 -20.26 -3.52
CA ALA A 149 -16.49 -19.89 -3.67
C ALA A 149 -16.84 -19.30 -5.06
N ILE A 150 -15.84 -18.98 -5.90
CA ILE A 150 -16.09 -18.49 -7.26
C ILE A 150 -16.65 -19.63 -8.11
N PRO A 151 -17.87 -19.49 -8.69
CA PRO A 151 -18.45 -20.53 -9.49
C PRO A 151 -17.55 -20.97 -10.66
N LEU A 152 -17.50 -22.26 -10.95
CA LEU A 152 -16.81 -22.92 -12.05
C LEU A 152 -15.27 -22.95 -11.96
N VAL A 153 -14.63 -21.89 -11.45
CA VAL A 153 -13.16 -21.77 -11.49
C VAL A 153 -12.50 -21.70 -10.11
N GLY A 154 -13.30 -21.58 -9.04
CA GLY A 154 -12.80 -21.26 -7.70
C GLY A 154 -11.79 -22.28 -7.17
N GLU A 155 -12.07 -23.58 -7.25
CA GLU A 155 -11.14 -24.61 -6.82
C GLU A 155 -9.83 -24.58 -7.62
N SER A 156 -9.91 -24.39 -8.92
CA SER A 156 -8.73 -24.30 -9.80
C SER A 156 -7.87 -23.10 -9.43
N VAL A 157 -8.50 -21.94 -9.14
CA VAL A 157 -7.80 -20.73 -8.69
C VAL A 157 -7.14 -20.96 -7.32
N THR A 158 -7.85 -21.58 -6.38
CA THR A 158 -7.32 -21.85 -5.05
C THR A 158 -6.13 -22.82 -5.12
N ASN A 159 -6.26 -23.94 -5.85
CA ASN A 159 -5.19 -24.90 -6.04
C ASN A 159 -3.97 -24.30 -6.76
N TRP A 160 -4.23 -23.47 -7.76
CA TRP A 160 -3.15 -22.73 -8.43
C TRP A 160 -2.47 -21.76 -7.46
N LEU A 161 -3.21 -21.03 -6.64
CA LEU A 161 -2.66 -20.08 -5.67
C LEU A 161 -1.82 -20.78 -4.60
N TRP A 162 -2.30 -21.93 -4.10
CA TRP A 162 -1.57 -22.74 -3.12
C TRP A 162 -0.37 -23.47 -3.72
N GLY A 163 -0.43 -23.78 -5.02
CA GLY A 163 0.55 -24.65 -5.68
C GLY A 163 0.43 -26.11 -5.27
N GLY A 164 -0.76 -26.49 -4.80
CA GLY A 164 -1.08 -27.84 -4.30
C GLY A 164 -2.45 -27.86 -3.62
N TYR A 165 -2.67 -28.82 -2.75
CA TYR A 165 -3.96 -29.02 -2.04
C TYR A 165 -4.00 -28.37 -0.65
N ALA A 166 -2.92 -27.73 -0.23
CA ALA A 166 -2.80 -27.00 1.03
C ALA A 166 -1.81 -25.85 0.91
N VAL A 167 -1.91 -24.88 1.82
CA VAL A 167 -0.96 -23.77 1.92
C VAL A 167 0.42 -24.27 2.32
N GLY A 168 1.47 -23.75 1.70
CA GLY A 168 2.86 -24.19 1.93
C GLY A 168 3.87 -23.30 1.22
N SER A 169 5.11 -23.79 1.04
CA SER A 169 6.19 -23.04 0.41
C SER A 169 5.83 -22.44 -0.96
N PRO A 170 5.07 -23.10 -1.85
CA PRO A 170 4.71 -22.47 -3.13
C PRO A 170 3.85 -21.22 -2.98
N LEU A 171 2.88 -21.23 -2.06
CA LEU A 171 2.08 -20.04 -1.74
C LEU A 171 2.97 -18.95 -1.15
N LEU A 172 3.80 -19.32 -0.18
CA LEU A 172 4.66 -18.38 0.53
C LEU A 172 5.63 -17.66 -0.43
N THR A 173 6.24 -18.40 -1.35
CA THR A 173 7.12 -17.83 -2.39
C THR A 173 6.37 -16.87 -3.32
N ARG A 174 5.16 -17.21 -3.75
CA ARG A 174 4.31 -16.35 -4.57
C ARG A 174 3.93 -15.07 -3.82
N PHE A 175 3.54 -15.21 -2.54
CA PHE A 175 3.18 -14.07 -1.71
C PHE A 175 4.37 -13.16 -1.43
N PHE A 176 5.55 -13.71 -1.19
CA PHE A 176 6.78 -12.91 -1.06
C PHE A 176 7.06 -12.13 -2.33
N THR A 177 7.02 -12.78 -3.50
CA THR A 177 7.28 -12.12 -4.78
C THR A 177 6.27 -10.99 -5.06
N LEU A 178 4.98 -11.25 -4.87
CA LEU A 178 3.94 -10.26 -5.09
C LEU A 178 4.00 -9.13 -4.05
N HIS A 179 4.22 -9.46 -2.77
CA HIS A 179 4.39 -8.46 -1.72
C HIS A 179 5.56 -7.52 -1.99
N TYR A 180 6.67 -8.06 -2.48
CA TYR A 180 7.85 -7.29 -2.85
C TYR A 180 7.60 -6.39 -4.07
N LEU A 181 6.88 -6.88 -5.07
CA LEU A 181 6.64 -6.16 -6.33
C LEU A 181 5.55 -5.09 -6.23
N MET A 182 4.46 -5.38 -5.50
CA MET A 182 3.28 -4.50 -5.44
C MET A 182 3.55 -3.09 -4.93
N PRO A 183 4.41 -2.83 -3.94
CA PRO A 183 4.73 -1.48 -3.50
C PRO A 183 5.29 -0.58 -4.61
N PHE A 184 6.01 -1.12 -5.58
CA PHE A 184 6.51 -0.36 -6.73
C PHE A 184 5.40 -0.01 -7.70
N LEU A 185 4.43 -0.92 -7.91
CA LEU A 185 3.23 -0.63 -8.66
C LEU A 185 2.38 0.44 -7.97
N ILE A 186 2.20 0.34 -6.66
CA ILE A 186 1.53 1.37 -5.84
C ILE A 186 2.24 2.71 -5.99
N PHE A 187 3.57 2.73 -5.94
CA PHE A 187 4.36 3.96 -6.10
C PHE A 187 4.13 4.61 -7.48
N ALA A 188 4.10 3.81 -8.55
CA ALA A 188 3.77 4.31 -9.90
C ALA A 188 2.35 4.90 -9.96
N LEU A 189 1.37 4.22 -9.36
CA LEU A 189 0.00 4.73 -9.28
C LEU A 189 -0.12 5.98 -8.40
N VAL A 190 0.67 6.10 -7.34
CA VAL A 190 0.73 7.32 -6.51
C VAL A 190 1.23 8.51 -7.34
N ILE A 191 2.24 8.32 -8.20
CA ILE A 191 2.70 9.37 -9.12
C ILE A 191 1.56 9.81 -10.03
N LEU A 192 0.82 8.86 -10.63
CA LEU A 192 -0.34 9.16 -11.46
C LEU A 192 -1.47 9.84 -10.67
N HIS A 193 -1.72 9.42 -9.43
CA HIS A 193 -2.72 10.00 -8.55
C HIS A 193 -2.42 11.46 -8.21
N VAL A 194 -1.16 11.74 -7.87
CA VAL A 194 -0.69 13.11 -7.60
C VAL A 194 -0.69 13.95 -8.87
N TRP A 195 -0.27 13.40 -10.00
CA TRP A 195 -0.35 14.10 -11.29
C TRP A 195 -1.80 14.47 -11.65
N ALA A 196 -2.73 13.51 -11.51
CA ALA A 196 -4.15 13.76 -11.76
C ALA A 196 -4.72 14.84 -10.83
N LEU A 197 -4.24 14.93 -9.57
CA LEU A 197 -4.64 15.99 -8.64
C LEU A 197 -4.21 17.39 -9.12
N HIS A 198 -3.07 17.51 -9.78
CA HIS A 198 -2.55 18.79 -10.22
C HIS A 198 -3.36 19.40 -11.39
N VAL A 199 -4.16 18.61 -12.10
CA VAL A 199 -5.00 19.09 -13.21
C VAL A 199 -6.18 19.95 -12.69
N PRO A 200 -7.10 19.45 -11.84
CA PRO A 200 -8.20 20.23 -11.29
C PRO A 200 -7.81 21.04 -10.05
N GLY A 201 -6.69 20.72 -9.40
CA GLY A 201 -6.25 21.33 -8.15
C GLY A 201 -6.97 20.80 -6.90
N ASN A 202 -6.62 21.38 -5.75
CA ASN A 202 -7.20 21.00 -4.45
C ASN A 202 -8.68 21.39 -4.36
N ASN A 203 -9.42 20.63 -3.55
CA ASN A 203 -10.82 20.92 -3.20
C ASN A 203 -10.89 21.25 -1.70
N ASN A 204 -11.56 22.35 -1.37
CA ASN A 204 -11.82 22.83 0.00
C ASN A 204 -13.31 22.82 0.27
#